data_db2a916a69368bf8ab1fda555215ad22
#
_entry.id   db2a916a69368bf8ab1fda555215ad22
#
_cell.length_a   1.000
_cell.length_b   1.000
_cell.length_c   1.000
_cell.angle_alpha   90.00
_cell.angle_beta   90.00
_cell.angle_gamma   90.00
#
_symmetry.space_group_name_H-M   'P 1'
#
loop_
_entity.id
_entity.type
_entity.pdbx_description
1 polymer ?
#
loop_
_entity_poly.entity_id
_entity_poly.type
_entity_poly.pdbx_seq_one_letter_code
_entity_poly.pdbx_strand_id
1 'polypeptide(L)'
;MLVLLVRHAQAAEQDAEAFPDDTERPLVPKGRRVQRQMSRLLVKKGLTPDRVYSSPWTRAWQTARILLRETGLPKEQRIRADTLAMPPDVPTIAAEIGEIGPEETIALVGHEPWMSGLAGLLLTGDSALPRMDFPKSAILGIELERLEAGTGTLRCFFVP
;
A
#
# COMPACT_ATOMS: atom_id res chain seq x y z
N MET A 1 9.02 5.63 12.72
CA MET A 1 7.87 5.74 11.81
C MET A 1 7.26 4.38 11.55
N LEU A 2 5.97 4.32 11.20
CA LEU A 2 5.30 3.10 10.76
C LEU A 2 4.93 3.20 9.27
N VAL A 3 5.32 2.20 8.48
CA VAL A 3 4.97 2.09 7.06
C VAL A 3 3.95 0.97 6.90
N LEU A 4 2.75 1.30 6.40
CA LEU A 4 1.69 0.37 6.09
C LEU A 4 1.73 0.06 4.59
N LEU A 5 2.20 -1.12 4.21
CA LEU A 5 2.12 -1.61 2.83
C LEU A 5 0.72 -2.15 2.57
N VAL A 6 0.05 -1.65 1.55
CA VAL A 6 -1.34 -2.01 1.22
C VAL A 6 -1.40 -2.51 -0.22
N ARG A 7 -1.76 -3.78 -0.41
CA ARG A 7 -2.08 -4.25 -1.76
C ARG A 7 -3.46 -3.74 -2.17
N HIS A 8 -3.59 -3.26 -3.41
CA HIS A 8 -4.89 -2.82 -3.93
C HIS A 8 -6.00 -3.89 -3.75
N ALA A 9 -7.23 -3.44 -3.57
CA ALA A 9 -8.40 -4.29 -3.45
C ALA A 9 -8.75 -5.01 -4.75
N GLN A 10 -9.70 -5.95 -4.69
CA GLN A 10 -10.15 -6.69 -5.87
C GLN A 10 -10.69 -5.73 -6.94
N ALA A 11 -10.06 -5.78 -8.12
CA ALA A 11 -10.44 -5.06 -9.32
C ALA A 11 -11.21 -5.96 -10.29
N ALA A 12 -11.79 -5.38 -11.34
CA ALA A 12 -12.32 -6.10 -12.49
C ALA A 12 -11.29 -7.09 -13.04
N GLU A 13 -11.73 -8.16 -13.66
CA GLU A 13 -10.83 -9.11 -14.31
C GLU A 13 -10.06 -8.46 -15.44
N GLN A 14 -8.92 -9.03 -15.76
CA GLN A 14 -8.12 -8.56 -16.89
C GLN A 14 -8.85 -8.97 -18.18
N ASP A 15 -9.25 -7.98 -18.94
CA ASP A 15 -10.01 -8.13 -20.18
C ASP A 15 -9.54 -7.01 -21.13
N ALA A 16 -8.81 -7.39 -22.17
CA ALA A 16 -8.24 -6.44 -23.12
C ALA A 16 -9.30 -5.74 -23.99
N GLU A 17 -10.50 -6.31 -24.12
CA GLU A 17 -11.62 -5.67 -24.83
C GLU A 17 -12.31 -4.62 -23.94
N ALA A 18 -12.59 -4.96 -22.68
CA ALA A 18 -13.22 -4.06 -21.72
C ALA A 18 -12.26 -3.00 -21.18
N PHE A 19 -10.98 -3.34 -21.02
CA PHE A 19 -9.93 -2.48 -20.49
C PHE A 19 -8.66 -2.62 -21.35
N PRO A 20 -8.59 -1.94 -22.51
CA PRO A 20 -7.39 -1.94 -23.37
C PRO A 20 -6.13 -1.48 -22.63
N ASP A 21 -6.28 -0.55 -21.68
CA ASP A 21 -5.26 -0.18 -20.73
C ASP A 21 -5.53 -0.83 -19.36
N ASP A 22 -4.71 -1.81 -18.97
CA ASP A 22 -4.84 -2.52 -17.69
C ASP A 22 -4.75 -1.59 -16.48
N THR A 23 -4.11 -0.43 -16.61
CA THR A 23 -3.99 0.55 -15.53
C THR A 23 -5.33 1.19 -15.16
N GLU A 24 -6.29 1.18 -16.06
CA GLU A 24 -7.63 1.77 -15.88
C GLU A 24 -8.64 0.84 -15.20
N ARG A 25 -8.32 -0.45 -14.98
CA ARG A 25 -9.25 -1.39 -14.34
C ARG A 25 -9.73 -0.92 -12.97
N PRO A 26 -11.06 -0.75 -12.76
CA PRO A 26 -11.61 -0.26 -11.50
C PRO A 26 -11.80 -1.39 -10.47
N LEU A 27 -11.99 -1.00 -9.21
CA LEU A 27 -12.41 -1.93 -8.17
C LEU A 27 -13.85 -2.41 -8.39
N VAL A 28 -14.06 -3.71 -8.17
CA VAL A 28 -15.39 -4.30 -8.12
C VAL A 28 -16.10 -4.00 -6.78
N PRO A 29 -17.45 -4.12 -6.69
CA PRO A 29 -18.19 -3.86 -5.45
C PRO A 29 -17.70 -4.69 -4.26
N LYS A 30 -17.36 -5.97 -4.47
CA LYS A 30 -16.78 -6.84 -3.44
C LYS A 30 -15.44 -6.29 -2.93
N GLY A 31 -14.55 -5.90 -3.83
CA GLY A 31 -13.25 -5.30 -3.48
C GLY A 31 -13.41 -4.04 -2.64
N ARG A 32 -14.32 -3.14 -3.03
CA ARG A 32 -14.62 -1.92 -2.26
C ARG A 32 -15.13 -2.22 -0.85
N ARG A 33 -15.96 -3.26 -0.68
CA ARG A 33 -16.48 -3.67 0.62
C ARG A 33 -15.37 -4.21 1.51
N VAL A 34 -14.55 -5.13 1.00
CA VAL A 34 -13.41 -5.70 1.74
C VAL A 34 -12.44 -4.62 2.16
N GLN A 35 -12.08 -3.72 1.23
CA GLN A 35 -11.18 -2.61 1.57
C GLN A 35 -11.73 -1.70 2.68
N ARG A 36 -13.03 -1.41 2.70
CA ARG A 36 -13.64 -0.66 3.81
C ARG A 36 -13.49 -1.39 5.14
N GLN A 37 -13.70 -2.71 5.16
CA GLN A 37 -13.52 -3.52 6.38
C GLN A 37 -12.08 -3.46 6.89
N MET A 38 -11.09 -3.61 5.98
CA MET A 38 -9.67 -3.54 6.33
C MET A 38 -9.26 -2.14 6.82
N SER A 39 -9.77 -1.08 6.19
CA SER A 39 -9.51 0.29 6.62
C SER A 39 -10.08 0.57 8.02
N ARG A 40 -11.29 0.09 8.32
CA ARG A 40 -11.90 0.19 9.66
C ARG A 40 -11.15 -0.63 10.71
N LEU A 41 -10.56 -1.76 10.30
CA LEU A 41 -9.69 -2.53 11.20
C LEU A 41 -8.47 -1.71 11.62
N LEU A 42 -7.82 -0.98 10.70
CA LEU A 42 -6.73 -0.07 11.05
C LEU A 42 -7.15 0.96 12.08
N VAL A 43 -8.30 1.63 11.87
CA VAL A 43 -8.84 2.61 12.84
C VAL A 43 -9.05 1.95 14.21
N LYS A 44 -9.67 0.76 14.25
CA LYS A 44 -9.89 0.01 15.49
C LYS A 44 -8.60 -0.38 16.22
N LYS A 45 -7.51 -0.56 15.46
CA LYS A 45 -6.18 -0.90 15.99
C LYS A 45 -5.32 0.32 16.33
N GLY A 46 -5.81 1.54 16.10
CA GLY A 46 -5.04 2.76 16.32
C GLY A 46 -3.89 2.96 15.33
N LEU A 47 -3.99 2.36 14.13
CA LEU A 47 -2.97 2.38 13.08
C LEU A 47 -3.39 3.27 11.90
N THR A 48 -4.06 4.38 12.19
CA THR A 48 -4.48 5.33 11.16
C THR A 48 -3.26 6.02 10.54
N PRO A 49 -3.10 5.99 9.21
CA PRO A 49 -2.00 6.71 8.58
C PRO A 49 -2.23 8.23 8.62
N ASP A 50 -1.14 9.00 8.60
CA ASP A 50 -1.13 10.45 8.46
C ASP A 50 -1.15 10.86 6.99
N ARG A 51 -0.50 10.09 6.13
CA ARG A 51 -0.44 10.26 4.67
C ARG A 51 -0.59 8.94 3.94
N VAL A 52 -1.19 8.98 2.74
CA VAL A 52 -1.40 7.81 1.88
C VAL A 52 -0.79 8.07 0.51
N TYR A 53 0.29 7.39 0.21
CA TYR A 53 0.91 7.38 -1.11
C TYR A 53 0.34 6.23 -1.93
N SER A 54 0.05 6.47 -3.20
CA SER A 54 -0.59 5.46 -4.04
C SER A 54 -0.04 5.45 -5.45
N SER A 55 0.16 4.25 -5.98
CA SER A 55 0.27 4.05 -7.42
C SER A 55 -0.85 4.80 -8.15
N PRO A 56 -0.58 5.39 -9.32
CA PRO A 56 -1.58 6.09 -10.14
C PRO A 56 -2.63 5.15 -10.76
N TRP A 57 -2.38 3.84 -10.82
CA TRP A 57 -3.31 2.90 -11.44
C TRP A 57 -4.66 2.90 -10.73
N THR A 58 -5.74 2.93 -11.49
CA THR A 58 -7.11 3.14 -11.01
C THR A 58 -7.47 2.30 -9.80
N ARG A 59 -7.13 1.01 -9.79
CA ARG A 59 -7.43 0.10 -8.65
C ARG A 59 -6.72 0.47 -7.36
N ALA A 60 -5.46 0.90 -7.45
CA ALA A 60 -4.69 1.35 -6.28
C ALA A 60 -5.20 2.72 -5.80
N TRP A 61 -5.42 3.64 -6.72
CA TRP A 61 -5.94 4.97 -6.44
C TRP A 61 -7.33 4.96 -5.79
N GLN A 62 -8.20 4.04 -6.23
CA GLN A 62 -9.51 3.83 -5.61
C GLN A 62 -9.41 3.16 -4.23
N THR A 63 -8.43 2.25 -4.04
CA THR A 63 -8.13 1.63 -2.74
C THR A 63 -7.68 2.69 -1.74
N ALA A 64 -6.73 3.55 -2.12
CA ALA A 64 -6.26 4.68 -1.31
C ALA A 64 -7.41 5.63 -0.94
N ARG A 65 -8.32 5.93 -1.88
CA ARG A 65 -9.49 6.78 -1.61
C ARG A 65 -10.42 6.17 -0.55
N ILE A 66 -10.60 4.85 -0.57
CA ILE A 66 -11.40 4.16 0.44
C ILE A 66 -10.69 4.25 1.79
N LEU A 67 -9.37 4.01 1.84
CA LEU A 67 -8.58 4.11 3.05
C LEU A 67 -8.71 5.49 3.68
N LEU A 68 -8.48 6.57 2.91
CA LEU A 68 -8.64 7.93 3.40
C LEU A 68 -10.02 8.18 4.01
N ARG A 69 -11.08 7.78 3.29
CA ARG A 69 -12.46 8.01 3.73
C ARG A 69 -12.78 7.32 5.05
N GLU A 70 -12.36 6.06 5.20
CA GLU A 70 -12.67 5.28 6.41
C GLU A 70 -11.79 5.69 7.60
N THR A 71 -10.62 6.31 7.35
CA THR A 71 -9.73 6.84 8.39
C THR A 71 -10.01 8.30 8.73
N GLY A 72 -10.88 8.98 7.99
CA GLY A 72 -11.23 10.39 8.21
C GLY A 72 -10.18 11.39 7.71
N LEU A 73 -9.20 10.93 6.93
CA LEU A 73 -8.17 11.81 6.37
C LEU A 73 -8.72 12.70 5.25
N PRO A 74 -8.26 13.96 5.16
CA PRO A 74 -8.60 14.85 4.05
C PRO A 74 -8.03 14.33 2.73
N LYS A 75 -8.69 14.69 1.61
CA LYS A 75 -8.32 14.17 0.28
C LYS A 75 -6.91 14.57 -0.16
N GLU A 76 -6.38 15.65 0.37
CA GLU A 76 -5.05 16.19 0.11
C GLU A 76 -3.94 15.25 0.63
N GLN A 77 -4.27 14.41 1.61
CA GLN A 77 -3.35 13.39 2.15
C GLN A 77 -3.25 12.13 1.27
N ARG A 78 -3.95 12.08 0.13
CA ARG A 78 -3.76 11.06 -0.90
C ARG A 78 -2.83 11.59 -1.98
N ILE A 79 -1.60 11.12 -1.96
CA ILE A 79 -0.49 11.59 -2.78
C ILE A 79 -0.19 10.53 -3.84
N ARG A 80 -0.03 10.95 -5.10
CA ARG A 80 0.41 10.08 -6.18
C ARG A 80 1.90 9.76 -6.00
N ALA A 81 2.25 8.49 -6.15
CA ALA A 81 3.62 8.01 -6.16
C ALA A 81 3.81 7.01 -7.31
N ASP A 82 4.50 7.43 -8.35
CA ASP A 82 4.66 6.64 -9.57
C ASP A 82 5.58 5.43 -9.34
N THR A 83 6.51 5.52 -8.39
CA THR A 83 7.37 4.40 -7.97
C THR A 83 6.59 3.20 -7.43
N LEU A 84 5.35 3.40 -6.93
CA LEU A 84 4.49 2.32 -6.46
C LEU A 84 3.77 1.57 -7.61
N ALA A 85 4.04 1.94 -8.87
CA ALA A 85 3.58 1.26 -10.09
C ALA A 85 4.68 0.47 -10.80
N MET A 86 5.84 0.26 -10.16
CA MET A 86 7.02 -0.39 -10.74
C MET A 86 7.69 -1.32 -9.71
N PRO A 87 8.67 -2.13 -10.15
CA PRO A 87 9.50 -2.93 -9.24
C PRO A 87 10.08 -2.06 -8.12
N PRO A 88 10.09 -2.53 -6.86
CA PRO A 88 10.46 -1.72 -5.73
C PRO A 88 11.96 -1.39 -5.73
N ASP A 89 12.24 -0.09 -5.55
CA ASP A 89 13.57 0.43 -5.28
C ASP A 89 13.47 1.41 -4.11
N VAL A 90 13.98 1.02 -2.94
CA VAL A 90 13.77 1.77 -1.69
C VAL A 90 14.34 3.18 -1.76
N PRO A 91 15.55 3.44 -2.31
CA PRO A 91 16.06 4.79 -2.47
C PRO A 91 15.17 5.68 -3.35
N THR A 92 14.68 5.16 -4.47
CA THR A 92 13.80 5.89 -5.40
C THR A 92 12.46 6.20 -4.76
N ILE A 93 11.86 5.24 -4.01
CA ILE A 93 10.63 5.46 -3.26
C ILE A 93 10.86 6.53 -2.19
N ALA A 94 11.96 6.44 -1.43
CA ALA A 94 12.29 7.43 -0.40
C ALA A 94 12.46 8.85 -0.98
N ALA A 95 13.11 8.98 -2.14
CA ALA A 95 13.28 10.25 -2.83
C ALA A 95 11.93 10.86 -3.28
N GLU A 96 10.99 10.03 -3.78
CA GLU A 96 9.67 10.49 -4.23
C GLU A 96 8.77 10.92 -3.08
N ILE A 97 8.74 10.15 -1.97
CA ILE A 97 7.84 10.44 -0.85
C ILE A 97 8.39 11.49 0.12
N GLY A 98 9.70 11.78 0.06
CA GLY A 98 10.36 12.76 0.89
C GLY A 98 10.52 12.36 2.35
N GLU A 99 10.77 13.34 3.21
CA GLU A 99 10.99 13.12 4.63
C GLU A 99 9.70 12.66 5.34
N ILE A 100 9.87 11.69 6.24
CA ILE A 100 8.81 11.15 7.10
C ILE A 100 9.26 11.33 8.55
N GLY A 101 8.39 11.90 9.34
CA GLY A 101 8.67 12.11 10.78
C GLY A 101 8.81 10.77 11.54
N PRO A 102 9.57 10.74 12.64
CA PRO A 102 9.86 9.51 13.39
C PRO A 102 8.60 8.87 14.00
N GLU A 103 7.59 9.65 14.32
CA GLU A 103 6.31 9.18 14.89
C GLU A 103 5.20 9.05 13.83
N GLU A 104 5.51 9.35 12.57
CA GLU A 104 4.52 9.38 11.50
C GLU A 104 4.19 7.96 11.01
N THR A 105 2.91 7.74 10.71
CA THR A 105 2.42 6.53 10.04
C THR A 105 2.07 6.88 8.59
N ILE A 106 2.67 6.19 7.63
CA ILE A 106 2.32 6.36 6.22
C ILE A 106 1.76 5.06 5.64
N ALA A 107 0.90 5.18 4.64
CA ALA A 107 0.44 4.03 3.86
C ALA A 107 0.97 4.13 2.42
N LEU A 108 1.50 3.01 1.91
CA LEU A 108 1.95 2.85 0.53
C LEU A 108 1.03 1.85 -0.16
N VAL A 109 0.26 2.30 -1.15
CA VAL A 109 -0.76 1.48 -1.84
C VAL A 109 -0.25 1.11 -3.23
N GLY A 110 -0.08 -0.19 -3.48
CA GLY A 110 0.49 -0.68 -4.73
C GLY A 110 -0.01 -2.07 -5.14
N HIS A 111 0.84 -2.80 -5.86
CA HIS A 111 0.50 -4.01 -6.59
C HIS A 111 1.43 -5.17 -6.23
N GLU A 112 0.95 -6.42 -6.41
CA GLU A 112 1.82 -7.59 -6.48
C GLU A 112 2.41 -7.74 -7.91
N PRO A 113 3.65 -8.24 -7.98
CA PRO A 113 4.50 -8.79 -6.89
C PRO A 113 5.31 -7.73 -6.13
N TRP A 114 5.11 -6.45 -6.40
CA TRP A 114 5.98 -5.37 -5.90
C TRP A 114 5.77 -5.07 -4.41
N MET A 115 4.56 -5.27 -3.86
CA MET A 115 4.32 -5.04 -2.43
C MET A 115 5.02 -6.09 -1.55
N SER A 116 4.97 -7.36 -1.93
CA SER A 116 5.76 -8.40 -1.23
C SER A 116 7.26 -8.19 -1.40
N GLY A 117 7.71 -7.78 -2.60
CA GLY A 117 9.10 -7.43 -2.85
C GLY A 117 9.58 -6.24 -2.00
N LEU A 118 8.77 -5.18 -1.87
CA LEU A 118 9.08 -4.04 -1.02
C LEU A 118 9.12 -4.44 0.46
N ALA A 119 8.18 -5.27 0.91
CA ALA A 119 8.20 -5.81 2.26
C ALA A 119 9.49 -6.59 2.53
N GLY A 120 9.91 -7.43 1.59
CA GLY A 120 11.17 -8.16 1.65
C GLY A 120 12.37 -7.24 1.78
N LEU A 121 12.48 -6.26 0.88
CA LEU A 121 13.57 -5.27 0.92
C LEU A 121 13.63 -4.54 2.26
N LEU A 122 12.50 -4.05 2.77
CA LEU A 122 12.48 -3.31 4.03
C LEU A 122 12.84 -4.19 5.24
N LEU A 123 12.36 -5.44 5.27
CA LEU A 123 12.59 -6.35 6.40
C LEU A 123 13.97 -7.01 6.40
N THR A 124 14.47 -7.39 5.22
CA THR A 124 15.65 -8.28 5.12
C THR A 124 16.77 -7.76 4.20
N GLY A 125 16.48 -6.72 3.42
CA GLY A 125 17.36 -6.26 2.35
C GLY A 125 17.27 -7.09 1.05
N ASP A 126 16.41 -8.13 1.02
CA ASP A 126 16.21 -9.00 -0.15
C ASP A 126 14.73 -9.03 -0.55
N SER A 127 14.43 -8.65 -1.79
CA SER A 127 13.06 -8.63 -2.31
C SER A 127 12.42 -10.02 -2.46
N ALA A 128 13.20 -11.09 -2.44
CA ALA A 128 12.72 -12.47 -2.53
C ALA A 128 12.39 -13.09 -1.15
N LEU A 129 12.72 -12.42 -0.04
CA LEU A 129 12.59 -12.92 1.33
C LEU A 129 11.87 -11.91 2.24
N PRO A 130 11.07 -12.39 3.22
CA PRO A 130 10.51 -13.74 3.29
C PRO A 130 9.48 -13.96 2.18
N ARG A 131 9.29 -15.20 1.75
CA ARG A 131 8.16 -15.54 0.86
C ARG A 131 6.86 -15.38 1.65
N MET A 132 5.97 -14.53 1.14
CA MET A 132 4.68 -14.29 1.76
C MET A 132 3.56 -14.27 0.70
N ASP A 133 2.39 -14.80 1.06
CA ASP A 133 1.17 -14.53 0.32
C ASP A 133 0.64 -13.16 0.76
N PHE A 134 0.56 -12.22 -0.18
CA PHE A 134 0.10 -10.86 0.08
C PHE A 134 -1.22 -10.63 -0.66
N PRO A 135 -2.37 -11.09 -0.14
CA PRO A 135 -3.64 -11.06 -0.86
C PRO A 135 -4.17 -9.64 -1.06
N LYS A 136 -5.11 -9.48 -1.99
CA LYS A 136 -5.77 -8.19 -2.28
C LYS A 136 -6.39 -7.62 -1.01
N SER A 137 -6.22 -6.33 -0.76
CA SER A 137 -6.60 -5.60 0.46
C SER A 137 -5.82 -5.97 1.72
N ALA A 138 -4.84 -6.87 1.69
CA ALA A 138 -3.97 -7.11 2.84
C ALA A 138 -3.15 -5.86 3.17
N ILE A 139 -2.82 -5.74 4.45
CA ILE A 139 -2.07 -4.61 5.01
C ILE A 139 -0.96 -5.16 5.90
N LEU A 140 0.28 -4.81 5.61
CA LEU A 140 1.45 -5.20 6.36
C LEU A 140 2.10 -3.95 6.96
N GLY A 141 2.31 -3.92 8.28
CA GLY A 141 2.94 -2.80 8.99
C GLY A 141 4.38 -3.11 9.35
N ILE A 142 5.29 -2.24 8.95
CA ILE A 142 6.73 -2.31 9.22
C ILE A 142 7.13 -1.04 9.97
N GLU A 143 7.75 -1.21 11.12
CA GLU A 143 8.37 -0.12 11.84
C GLU A 143 9.82 0.07 11.38
N LEU A 144 10.21 1.33 11.17
CA LEU A 144 11.51 1.74 10.69
C LEU A 144 11.93 3.04 11.40
N GLU A 145 13.22 3.28 11.56
CA GLU A 145 13.74 4.61 11.92
C GLU A 145 13.71 5.55 10.70
N ARG A 146 14.06 5.01 9.54
CA ARG A 146 13.99 5.66 8.22
C ARG A 146 13.69 4.63 7.14
N LEU A 147 13.27 5.07 5.97
CA LEU A 147 12.96 4.18 4.85
C LEU A 147 14.25 3.65 4.22
N GLU A 148 14.76 2.54 4.76
CA GLU A 148 16.02 1.91 4.39
C GLU A 148 15.88 0.39 4.36
N ALA A 149 16.54 -0.25 3.39
CA ALA A 149 16.47 -1.69 3.22
C ALA A 149 17.12 -2.46 4.39
N GLY A 150 16.51 -3.54 4.84
CA GLY A 150 17.04 -4.44 5.85
C GLY A 150 17.00 -3.92 7.29
N THR A 151 16.30 -2.79 7.53
CA THR A 151 16.27 -2.18 8.87
C THR A 151 14.90 -2.26 9.53
N GLY A 152 13.90 -2.81 8.83
CA GLY A 152 12.52 -2.85 9.27
C GLY A 152 12.20 -3.96 10.26
N THR A 153 11.28 -3.68 11.16
CA THR A 153 10.67 -4.66 12.07
C THR A 153 9.21 -4.86 11.71
N LEU A 154 8.81 -6.11 11.45
CA LEU A 154 7.42 -6.47 11.22
C LEU A 154 6.58 -6.22 12.49
N ARG A 155 5.53 -5.41 12.38
CA ARG A 155 4.62 -5.11 13.48
C ARG A 155 3.26 -5.79 13.36
N CYS A 156 2.73 -5.88 12.15
CA CYS A 156 1.45 -6.54 11.91
C CYS A 156 1.32 -7.00 10.47
N PHE A 157 0.46 -8.01 10.26
CA PHE A 157 0.01 -8.41 8.94
C PHE A 157 -1.46 -8.78 9.02
N PHE A 158 -2.30 -7.95 8.41
CA PHE A 158 -3.75 -8.14 8.36
C PHE A 158 -4.15 -8.66 6.99
N VAL A 159 -4.84 -9.78 6.99
CA VAL A 159 -5.35 -10.46 5.79
C VAL A 159 -6.88 -10.43 5.85
N PRO A 160 -7.58 -10.15 4.71
CA PRO A 160 -9.04 -10.12 4.65
C PRO A 160 -9.71 -11.45 4.94
#